data_9d07e6395c801f14f1aa95d5d72faae0
#
_entry.id   9d07e6395c801f14f1aa95d5d72faae0
#
_cell.length_a   1.000
_cell.length_b   1.000
_cell.length_c   1.000
_cell.angle_alpha   90.00
_cell.angle_beta   90.00
_cell.angle_gamma   90.00
#
_symmetry.space_group_name_H-M   'P 1'
#
loop_
_entity.id
_entity.type
_entity.pdbx_description
1 polymer ?
#
loop_
_entity_poly.entity_id
_entity_poly.type
_entity_poly.pdbx_seq_one_letter_code
_entity_poly.pdbx_strand_id
1 'polypeptide(L)'
;IAETRYSQKNEEGKPVEKVKDIFWRVAINVARGDLNFGKTETEVERLAKDFYQLMAEQKFLPNTPCLVNAGRSRQQLSACFVLPIEDSMESILETMSNMAMIHKSGGGTGFSFSSLRPSGDYIKSSGGTTVGPVSFMQAYNDVTAQIKQGGVRRGANMGMLNVYHPDVLRFAVVKLDEWSLTNFNISLAVTNEFMKRVDEDKKFVTDDSIPEEAVEEIRQAEAIRGVDDRLREVEKGVKKLYDWAEAKQVGEGYELINPRTNQVTMKLNAYKVFNLVTRLAWQFGDPGLVFIDRMNEPSSNPVPAVGRIEATNPCGEQPLLPYDACNLGSVNLAKLVIKNPLSSV
;
A
#
# COMPACT_ATOMS: atom_id res chain seq x y z
N ILE A 1 -5.90 -4.21 27.63
CA ILE A 1 -5.67 -4.17 26.16
C ILE A 1 -4.58 -5.18 25.77
N ALA A 2 -3.34 -5.10 26.30
CA ALA A 2 -2.24 -5.98 25.88
C ALA A 2 -2.54 -7.46 26.09
N GLU A 3 -3.02 -7.85 27.27
CA GLU A 3 -3.41 -9.24 27.57
C GLU A 3 -4.53 -9.72 26.66
N THR A 4 -5.52 -8.89 26.38
CA THR A 4 -6.64 -9.25 25.50
C THR A 4 -6.22 -9.47 24.05
N ARG A 5 -5.30 -8.62 23.54
CA ARG A 5 -4.91 -8.60 22.12
C ARG A 5 -3.73 -9.52 21.80
N TYR A 6 -2.72 -9.60 22.67
CA TYR A 6 -1.42 -10.20 22.34
C TYR A 6 -1.13 -11.49 23.10
N SER A 7 -1.88 -11.82 24.19
CA SER A 7 -1.73 -13.07 24.92
C SER A 7 -2.04 -14.28 24.05
N GLN A 8 -1.38 -15.39 24.35
CA GLN A 8 -1.88 -16.70 23.94
C GLN A 8 -3.25 -16.92 24.56
N LYS A 9 -4.10 -17.65 23.86
CA LYS A 9 -5.45 -17.99 24.33
C LYS A 9 -5.57 -19.48 24.46
N ASN A 10 -6.31 -19.93 25.48
CA ASN A 10 -6.68 -21.32 25.63
C ASN A 10 -7.79 -21.73 24.65
N GLU A 11 -8.24 -22.97 24.71
CA GLU A 11 -9.31 -23.52 23.85
C GLU A 11 -10.64 -22.75 23.98
N GLU A 12 -10.88 -22.11 25.13
CA GLU A 12 -12.05 -21.25 25.36
C GLU A 12 -11.87 -19.81 24.87
N GLY A 13 -10.74 -19.51 24.28
CA GLY A 13 -10.43 -18.14 23.77
C GLY A 13 -10.00 -17.14 24.85
N LYS A 14 -9.74 -17.58 26.10
CA LYS A 14 -9.32 -16.73 27.21
C LYS A 14 -7.81 -16.49 27.20
N PRO A 15 -7.33 -15.26 27.50
CA PRO A 15 -5.90 -14.96 27.63
C PRO A 15 -5.26 -15.82 28.75
N VAL A 16 -4.08 -16.39 28.46
CA VAL A 16 -3.32 -17.19 29.43
C VAL A 16 -1.99 -16.60 29.85
N GLU A 17 -1.58 -15.50 29.22
CA GLU A 17 -0.34 -14.78 29.53
C GLU A 17 -0.65 -13.42 30.16
N LYS A 18 0.15 -13.02 31.16
CA LYS A 18 0.21 -11.63 31.63
C LYS A 18 1.13 -10.81 30.73
N VAL A 19 1.05 -9.50 30.82
CA VAL A 19 1.89 -8.58 30.00
C VAL A 19 3.38 -8.92 30.11
N LYS A 20 3.86 -9.22 31.33
CA LYS A 20 5.27 -9.60 31.56
C LYS A 20 5.66 -10.88 30.80
N ASP A 21 4.74 -11.83 30.72
CA ASP A 21 5.00 -13.13 30.07
C ASP A 21 5.04 -12.94 28.54
N ILE A 22 4.16 -12.09 27.99
CA ILE A 22 4.17 -11.67 26.58
C ILE A 22 5.52 -11.03 26.25
N PHE A 23 5.96 -10.05 27.04
CA PHE A 23 7.23 -9.34 26.78
C PHE A 23 8.43 -10.26 26.89
N TRP A 24 8.46 -11.18 27.87
CA TRP A 24 9.52 -12.16 27.98
C TRP A 24 9.56 -13.13 26.79
N ARG A 25 8.41 -13.67 26.39
CA ARG A 25 8.30 -14.55 25.23
C ARG A 25 8.82 -13.89 23.95
N VAL A 26 8.44 -12.64 23.73
CA VAL A 26 8.92 -11.86 22.58
C VAL A 26 10.43 -11.61 22.66
N ALA A 27 10.92 -11.15 23.80
CA ALA A 27 12.32 -10.83 24.01
C ALA A 27 13.24 -12.03 23.78
N ILE A 28 12.95 -13.16 24.41
CA ILE A 28 13.77 -14.38 24.26
C ILE A 28 13.68 -14.97 22.85
N ASN A 29 12.51 -14.92 22.22
CA ASN A 29 12.36 -15.43 20.87
C ASN A 29 13.16 -14.63 19.86
N VAL A 30 13.11 -13.29 19.93
CA VAL A 30 13.87 -12.42 19.04
C VAL A 30 15.37 -12.56 19.30
N ALA A 31 15.81 -12.55 20.56
CA ALA A 31 17.22 -12.67 20.93
C ALA A 31 17.85 -14.00 20.46
N ARG A 32 17.06 -15.10 20.43
CA ARG A 32 17.53 -16.40 19.93
C ARG A 32 17.93 -16.41 18.47
N GLY A 33 17.48 -15.45 17.69
CA GLY A 33 17.95 -15.28 16.31
C GLY A 33 19.47 -15.11 16.22
N ASP A 34 20.10 -14.53 17.22
CA ASP A 34 21.53 -14.26 17.26
C ASP A 34 22.40 -15.54 17.44
N LEU A 35 21.80 -16.67 17.84
CA LEU A 35 22.47 -17.96 17.82
C LEU A 35 22.97 -18.33 16.42
N ASN A 36 22.22 -17.95 15.38
CA ASN A 36 22.60 -18.18 13.99
C ASN A 36 23.82 -17.34 13.54
N PHE A 37 24.19 -16.33 14.34
CA PHE A 37 25.32 -15.45 14.11
C PHE A 37 26.47 -15.69 15.10
N GLY A 38 26.47 -16.85 15.77
CA GLY A 38 27.60 -17.30 16.61
C GLY A 38 27.55 -16.81 18.06
N LYS A 39 26.47 -16.18 18.54
CA LYS A 39 26.33 -15.87 19.96
C LYS A 39 26.05 -17.13 20.79
N THR A 40 26.51 -17.09 22.05
CA THR A 40 26.28 -18.13 23.03
C THR A 40 24.89 -17.98 23.68
N GLU A 41 24.34 -19.04 24.26
CA GLU A 41 23.08 -19.00 25.02
C GLU A 41 23.12 -17.96 26.17
N THR A 42 24.26 -17.79 26.81
CA THR A 42 24.44 -16.77 27.89
C THR A 42 24.33 -15.35 27.35
N GLU A 43 24.90 -15.08 26.18
CA GLU A 43 24.80 -13.77 25.53
C GLU A 43 23.36 -13.49 25.04
N VAL A 44 22.69 -14.51 24.50
CA VAL A 44 21.29 -14.43 24.09
C VAL A 44 20.37 -14.17 25.29
N GLU A 45 20.61 -14.80 26.42
CA GLU A 45 19.83 -14.56 27.65
C GLU A 45 20.01 -13.12 28.15
N ARG A 46 21.22 -12.58 28.11
CA ARG A 46 21.50 -11.18 28.44
C ARG A 46 20.77 -10.23 27.51
N LEU A 47 20.86 -10.45 26.20
CA LEU A 47 20.17 -9.65 25.18
C LEU A 47 18.65 -9.71 25.34
N ALA A 48 18.12 -10.89 25.69
CA ALA A 48 16.67 -11.03 25.98
C ALA A 48 16.24 -10.19 27.20
N LYS A 49 17.07 -10.10 28.23
CA LYS A 49 16.79 -9.24 29.39
C LYS A 49 16.76 -7.76 28.98
N ASP A 50 17.70 -7.33 28.14
CA ASP A 50 17.75 -5.96 27.63
C ASP A 50 16.50 -5.64 26.79
N PHE A 51 16.08 -6.52 25.89
CA PHE A 51 14.87 -6.35 25.10
C PHE A 51 13.61 -6.34 25.97
N TYR A 52 13.54 -7.23 26.96
CA TYR A 52 12.44 -7.25 27.93
C TYR A 52 12.35 -5.91 28.69
N GLN A 53 13.48 -5.39 29.16
CA GLN A 53 13.53 -4.14 29.92
C GLN A 53 13.06 -2.96 29.08
N LEU A 54 13.46 -2.87 27.81
CA LEU A 54 13.01 -1.81 26.90
C LEU A 54 11.48 -1.80 26.76
N MET A 55 10.86 -2.97 26.67
CA MET A 55 9.40 -3.10 26.58
C MET A 55 8.73 -2.81 27.94
N ALA A 56 9.26 -3.35 29.04
CA ALA A 56 8.72 -3.18 30.38
C ALA A 56 8.76 -1.72 30.86
N GLU A 57 9.80 -0.98 30.49
CA GLU A 57 9.96 0.44 30.76
C GLU A 57 9.18 1.32 29.77
N GLN A 58 8.53 0.73 28.79
CA GLN A 58 7.79 1.43 27.73
C GLN A 58 8.69 2.39 26.92
N LYS A 59 9.95 2.05 26.72
CA LYS A 59 10.89 2.79 25.87
C LYS A 59 10.76 2.39 24.41
N PHE A 60 10.47 1.11 24.16
CA PHE A 60 10.32 0.52 22.83
C PHE A 60 9.22 -0.53 22.82
N LEU A 61 8.48 -0.62 21.73
CA LEU A 61 7.51 -1.68 21.50
C LEU A 61 7.61 -2.16 20.04
N PRO A 62 7.82 -3.47 19.80
CA PRO A 62 7.82 -4.02 18.44
C PRO A 62 6.41 -4.04 17.86
N ASN A 63 6.30 -4.31 16.56
CA ASN A 63 5.04 -4.36 15.84
C ASN A 63 4.09 -5.45 16.37
N THR A 64 2.80 -5.30 16.06
CA THR A 64 1.75 -6.25 16.46
C THR A 64 2.03 -7.71 16.06
N PRO A 65 2.46 -8.03 14.81
CA PRO A 65 2.82 -9.40 14.46
C PRO A 65 3.92 -9.99 15.35
N CYS A 66 4.92 -9.22 15.71
CA CYS A 66 5.95 -9.68 16.64
C CYS A 66 5.38 -9.99 18.02
N LEU A 67 4.57 -9.08 18.59
CA LEU A 67 3.92 -9.28 19.89
C LEU A 67 2.99 -10.50 19.90
N VAL A 68 2.31 -10.78 18.78
CA VAL A 68 1.36 -11.88 18.66
C VAL A 68 2.06 -13.20 18.37
N ASN A 69 2.99 -13.24 17.42
CA ASN A 69 3.48 -14.47 16.79
C ASN A 69 4.84 -14.96 17.32
N ALA A 70 5.66 -14.10 17.95
CA ALA A 70 6.96 -14.50 18.47
C ALA A 70 6.82 -15.65 19.48
N GLY A 71 7.65 -16.70 19.32
CA GLY A 71 7.63 -17.88 20.18
C GLY A 71 6.41 -18.78 20.03
N ARG A 72 5.63 -18.64 18.94
CA ARG A 72 4.50 -19.53 18.60
C ARG A 72 4.83 -20.40 17.40
N SER A 73 3.96 -21.35 17.08
CA SER A 73 4.14 -22.27 15.93
C SER A 73 4.26 -21.55 14.57
N ARG A 74 3.57 -20.44 14.42
CA ARG A 74 3.72 -19.54 13.25
C ARG A 74 4.51 -18.32 13.67
N GLN A 75 5.78 -18.26 13.29
CA GLN A 75 6.67 -17.17 13.63
C GLN A 75 6.77 -16.13 12.51
N GLN A 76 5.65 -15.66 11.99
CA GLN A 76 5.63 -14.52 11.10
C GLN A 76 5.68 -13.24 11.95
N LEU A 77 6.81 -12.52 11.94
CA LEU A 77 7.08 -11.36 12.78
C LEU A 77 6.99 -10.04 12.02
N SER A 78 7.00 -10.07 10.69
CA SER A 78 6.97 -8.87 9.85
C SER A 78 5.56 -8.27 9.78
N ALA A 79 5.49 -6.95 9.67
CA ALA A 79 4.22 -6.23 9.61
C ALA A 79 3.75 -5.99 8.18
N CYS A 80 4.69 -5.86 7.23
CA CYS A 80 4.42 -5.38 5.89
C CYS A 80 5.18 -6.21 4.86
N PHE A 81 4.56 -6.35 3.67
CA PHE A 81 5.08 -7.14 2.56
C PHE A 81 4.76 -6.44 1.25
N VAL A 82 5.61 -6.61 0.24
CA VAL A 82 5.30 -6.26 -1.14
C VAL A 82 5.28 -7.52 -1.99
N LEU A 83 4.25 -7.70 -2.79
CA LEU A 83 4.07 -8.83 -3.68
C LEU A 83 3.98 -8.33 -5.13
N PRO A 84 4.68 -8.95 -6.08
CA PRO A 84 4.56 -8.63 -7.49
C PRO A 84 3.26 -9.17 -8.08
N ILE A 85 2.77 -8.51 -9.12
CA ILE A 85 1.65 -8.97 -9.96
C ILE A 85 2.08 -8.86 -11.41
N GLU A 86 1.95 -9.95 -12.16
CA GLU A 86 2.17 -9.98 -13.61
C GLU A 86 0.82 -10.07 -14.36
N ASP A 87 0.84 -9.71 -15.66
CA ASP A 87 -0.36 -9.66 -16.51
C ASP A 87 -0.80 -11.07 -16.98
N SER A 88 -1.06 -11.95 -16.00
CA SER A 88 -1.63 -13.29 -16.22
C SER A 88 -2.62 -13.65 -15.10
N MET A 89 -3.63 -14.45 -15.41
CA MET A 89 -4.60 -14.90 -14.40
C MET A 89 -3.93 -15.74 -13.32
N GLU A 90 -2.93 -16.54 -13.68
CA GLU A 90 -2.16 -17.35 -12.76
C GLU A 90 -1.45 -16.48 -11.73
N SER A 91 -0.71 -15.45 -12.16
CA SER A 91 -0.02 -14.53 -11.26
C SER A 91 -0.99 -13.72 -10.40
N ILE A 92 -2.09 -13.22 -10.98
CA ILE A 92 -3.11 -12.46 -10.25
C ILE A 92 -3.70 -13.30 -9.11
N LEU A 93 -4.08 -14.56 -9.39
CA LEU A 93 -4.70 -15.44 -8.40
C LEU A 93 -3.68 -15.96 -7.37
N GLU A 94 -2.46 -16.28 -7.79
CA GLU A 94 -1.39 -16.67 -6.87
C GLU A 94 -1.07 -15.55 -5.89
N THR A 95 -0.90 -14.33 -6.38
CA THR A 95 -0.64 -13.16 -5.52
C THR A 95 -1.81 -12.88 -4.58
N MET A 96 -3.05 -13.04 -5.03
CA MET A 96 -4.23 -12.93 -4.16
C MET A 96 -4.23 -13.99 -3.05
N SER A 97 -3.83 -15.23 -3.35
CA SER A 97 -3.69 -16.30 -2.37
C SER A 97 -2.59 -15.98 -1.35
N ASN A 98 -1.43 -15.52 -1.81
CA ASN A 98 -0.31 -15.12 -0.95
C ASN A 98 -0.70 -13.95 -0.04
N MET A 99 -1.38 -12.93 -0.57
CA MET A 99 -1.98 -11.85 0.22
C MET A 99 -2.88 -12.37 1.34
N ALA A 100 -3.78 -13.29 1.01
CA ALA A 100 -4.70 -13.88 1.98
C ALA A 100 -3.96 -14.59 3.13
N MET A 101 -2.89 -15.32 2.83
CA MET A 101 -2.06 -15.99 3.83
C MET A 101 -1.27 -15.02 4.70
N ILE A 102 -0.78 -13.91 4.14
CA ILE A 102 -0.11 -12.84 4.88
C ILE A 102 -1.11 -12.15 5.82
N HIS A 103 -2.29 -11.78 5.33
CA HIS A 103 -3.34 -11.17 6.16
C HIS A 103 -3.79 -12.08 7.30
N LYS A 104 -3.91 -13.39 7.06
CA LYS A 104 -4.21 -14.38 8.09
C LYS A 104 -3.18 -14.40 9.21
N SER A 105 -1.93 -14.06 8.92
CA SER A 105 -0.83 -13.96 9.90
C SER A 105 -0.66 -12.56 10.52
N GLY A 106 -1.44 -11.57 10.06
CA GLY A 106 -1.45 -10.21 10.58
C GLY A 106 -0.55 -9.22 9.84
N GLY A 107 0.02 -9.61 8.70
CA GLY A 107 0.77 -8.72 7.82
C GLY A 107 -0.17 -7.85 6.95
N GLY A 108 0.34 -6.73 6.48
CA GLY A 108 -0.26 -5.92 5.41
C GLY A 108 0.52 -6.10 4.12
N THR A 109 -0.10 -5.84 2.98
CA THR A 109 0.49 -6.07 1.66
C THR A 109 0.43 -4.85 0.77
N GLY A 110 1.41 -4.70 -0.10
CA GLY A 110 1.42 -3.69 -1.15
C GLY A 110 1.71 -4.28 -2.51
N PHE A 111 1.17 -3.65 -3.54
CA PHE A 111 1.22 -4.14 -4.92
C PHE A 111 1.40 -2.99 -5.90
N SER A 112 2.15 -3.23 -6.98
CA SER A 112 2.05 -2.43 -8.19
C SER A 112 1.15 -3.15 -9.20
N PHE A 113 0.08 -2.48 -9.60
CA PHE A 113 -0.84 -2.97 -10.64
C PHE A 113 -0.43 -2.48 -12.04
N SER A 114 0.72 -1.84 -12.15
CA SER A 114 1.16 -1.13 -13.35
C SER A 114 1.50 -2.05 -14.53
N SER A 115 1.78 -3.33 -14.27
CA SER A 115 2.04 -4.34 -15.31
C SER A 115 0.77 -4.88 -15.96
N LEU A 116 -0.38 -4.74 -15.32
CA LEU A 116 -1.63 -5.23 -15.86
C LEU A 116 -2.07 -4.41 -17.08
N ARG A 117 -2.58 -5.08 -18.09
CA ARG A 117 -3.15 -4.40 -19.27
C ARG A 117 -4.38 -3.57 -18.90
N PRO A 118 -4.61 -2.46 -19.61
CA PRO A 118 -5.70 -1.54 -19.29
C PRO A 118 -7.09 -2.14 -19.58
N SER A 119 -8.10 -1.54 -18.96
CA SER A 119 -9.50 -1.82 -19.25
C SER A 119 -9.80 -1.68 -20.74
N GLY A 120 -10.57 -2.62 -21.28
CA GLY A 120 -10.94 -2.67 -22.71
C GLY A 120 -9.87 -3.28 -23.62
N ASP A 121 -8.69 -3.67 -23.13
CA ASP A 121 -7.66 -4.32 -23.95
C ASP A 121 -8.09 -5.75 -24.35
N TYR A 122 -7.73 -6.14 -25.57
CA TYR A 122 -8.19 -7.41 -26.15
C TYR A 122 -7.50 -8.64 -25.54
N ILE A 123 -8.30 -9.65 -25.23
CA ILE A 123 -7.87 -10.95 -24.71
C ILE A 123 -7.91 -11.99 -25.81
N LYS A 124 -6.75 -12.39 -26.34
CA LYS A 124 -6.66 -13.36 -27.44
C LYS A 124 -7.29 -14.72 -27.14
N SER A 125 -7.19 -15.19 -25.89
CA SER A 125 -7.66 -16.52 -25.49
C SER A 125 -9.18 -16.64 -25.41
N SER A 126 -9.89 -15.55 -25.07
CA SER A 126 -11.35 -15.54 -24.89
C SER A 126 -12.09 -14.78 -25.99
N GLY A 127 -11.40 -13.99 -26.81
CA GLY A 127 -12.03 -13.10 -27.79
C GLY A 127 -12.76 -11.89 -27.19
N GLY A 128 -12.64 -11.68 -25.86
CA GLY A 128 -13.23 -10.57 -25.14
C GLY A 128 -12.24 -9.47 -24.79
N THR A 129 -12.65 -8.59 -23.88
CA THR A 129 -11.82 -7.50 -23.35
C THR A 129 -11.60 -7.64 -21.86
N THR A 130 -10.45 -7.11 -21.36
CA THR A 130 -10.14 -7.10 -19.93
C THR A 130 -10.88 -5.99 -19.19
N VAL A 131 -11.09 -6.23 -17.92
CA VAL A 131 -11.70 -5.25 -16.98
C VAL A 131 -10.68 -4.25 -16.39
N GLY A 132 -9.38 -4.50 -16.59
CA GLY A 132 -8.29 -3.64 -16.12
C GLY A 132 -7.94 -3.77 -14.63
N PRO A 133 -6.90 -3.04 -14.18
CA PRO A 133 -6.32 -3.17 -12.83
C PRO A 133 -7.31 -2.84 -11.71
N VAL A 134 -8.15 -1.83 -11.86
CA VAL A 134 -9.09 -1.38 -10.81
C VAL A 134 -10.09 -2.47 -10.42
N SER A 135 -10.58 -3.24 -11.40
CA SER A 135 -11.50 -4.35 -11.11
C SER A 135 -10.81 -5.51 -10.38
N PHE A 136 -9.54 -5.79 -10.68
CA PHE A 136 -8.77 -6.77 -9.92
C PHE A 136 -8.48 -6.28 -8.49
N MET A 137 -8.22 -4.98 -8.31
CA MET A 137 -8.11 -4.40 -6.97
C MET A 137 -9.38 -4.59 -6.15
N GLN A 138 -10.56 -4.48 -6.77
CA GLN A 138 -11.83 -4.74 -6.07
C GLN A 138 -11.93 -6.21 -5.62
N ALA A 139 -11.52 -7.17 -6.44
CA ALA A 139 -11.49 -8.58 -6.05
C ALA A 139 -10.55 -8.83 -4.85
N TYR A 140 -9.35 -8.21 -4.85
CA TYR A 140 -8.43 -8.26 -3.71
C TYR A 140 -9.03 -7.61 -2.45
N ASN A 141 -9.73 -6.50 -2.60
CA ASN A 141 -10.44 -5.82 -1.52
C ASN A 141 -11.50 -6.72 -0.87
N ASP A 142 -12.28 -7.41 -1.68
CA ASP A 142 -13.37 -8.28 -1.22
C ASP A 142 -12.82 -9.50 -0.48
N VAL A 143 -11.76 -10.12 -0.99
CA VAL A 143 -11.03 -11.18 -0.28
C VAL A 143 -10.47 -10.67 1.05
N THR A 144 -9.84 -9.49 1.06
CA THR A 144 -9.30 -8.88 2.29
C THR A 144 -10.38 -8.63 3.33
N ALA A 145 -11.56 -8.19 2.92
CA ALA A 145 -12.69 -7.93 3.82
C ALA A 145 -13.15 -9.18 4.59
N GLN A 146 -12.98 -10.36 4.00
CA GLN A 146 -13.37 -11.64 4.63
C GLN A 146 -12.30 -12.19 5.58
N ILE A 147 -11.05 -11.72 5.51
CA ILE A 147 -9.94 -12.27 6.28
C ILE A 147 -9.68 -11.40 7.51
N LYS A 148 -9.88 -11.98 8.69
CA LYS A 148 -9.57 -11.34 9.98
C LYS A 148 -8.61 -12.21 10.76
N GLN A 149 -7.46 -11.67 11.16
CA GLN A 149 -6.54 -12.35 12.07
C GLN A 149 -7.16 -12.40 13.48
N GLY A 150 -7.91 -13.44 13.81
CA GLY A 150 -8.41 -13.70 15.17
C GLY A 150 -9.01 -12.49 15.89
N GLY A 151 -9.54 -11.48 15.17
CA GLY A 151 -10.04 -10.22 15.72
C GLY A 151 -8.97 -9.21 16.15
N VAL A 152 -7.67 -9.46 15.92
CA VAL A 152 -6.57 -8.63 16.42
C VAL A 152 -6.19 -7.51 15.42
N ARG A 153 -6.04 -7.84 14.14
CA ARG A 153 -5.66 -6.90 13.08
C ARG A 153 -6.46 -7.16 11.80
N ARG A 154 -6.98 -6.10 11.19
CA ARG A 154 -7.60 -6.15 9.86
C ARG A 154 -6.51 -6.14 8.79
N GLY A 155 -6.69 -6.89 7.70
CA GLY A 155 -5.84 -6.80 6.51
C GLY A 155 -5.92 -5.39 5.91
N ALA A 156 -4.80 -4.91 5.39
CA ALA A 156 -4.71 -3.64 4.69
C ALA A 156 -3.78 -3.79 3.49
N ASN A 157 -4.10 -3.08 2.41
CA ASN A 157 -3.38 -3.12 1.15
C ASN A 157 -2.93 -1.72 0.72
N MET A 158 -1.85 -1.66 -0.04
CA MET A 158 -1.48 -0.56 -0.92
C MET A 158 -1.66 -0.99 -2.36
N GLY A 159 -2.43 -0.24 -3.13
CA GLY A 159 -2.47 -0.35 -4.58
C GLY A 159 -1.71 0.80 -5.22
N MET A 160 -0.74 0.49 -6.06
CA MET A 160 0.00 1.49 -6.81
C MET A 160 -0.24 1.34 -8.30
N LEU A 161 -0.33 2.46 -8.99
CA LEU A 161 -0.39 2.52 -10.45
C LEU A 161 0.58 3.57 -10.97
N ASN A 162 1.30 3.24 -12.04
CA ASN A 162 2.18 4.19 -12.72
C ASN A 162 1.35 5.28 -13.40
N VAL A 163 1.78 6.52 -13.30
CA VAL A 163 1.09 7.67 -13.91
C VAL A 163 0.95 7.55 -15.43
N TYR A 164 1.82 6.79 -16.09
CA TYR A 164 1.76 6.53 -17.54
C TYR A 164 0.76 5.43 -17.93
N HIS A 165 0.12 4.78 -16.96
CA HIS A 165 -0.84 3.71 -17.25
C HIS A 165 -2.13 4.27 -17.87
N PRO A 166 -2.73 3.62 -18.91
CA PRO A 166 -3.96 4.12 -19.53
C PRO A 166 -5.15 4.27 -18.57
N ASP A 167 -5.23 3.51 -17.49
CA ASP A 167 -6.31 3.61 -16.49
C ASP A 167 -6.00 4.61 -15.36
N VAL A 168 -5.04 5.53 -15.52
CA VAL A 168 -4.57 6.44 -14.45
C VAL A 168 -5.69 7.29 -13.85
N LEU A 169 -6.58 7.85 -14.66
CA LEU A 169 -7.69 8.68 -14.15
C LEU A 169 -8.78 7.82 -13.49
N ARG A 170 -9.08 6.65 -14.06
CA ARG A 170 -9.98 5.66 -13.42
C ARG A 170 -9.48 5.25 -12.04
N PHE A 171 -8.18 4.98 -11.93
CA PHE A 171 -7.56 4.65 -10.66
C PHE A 171 -7.60 5.83 -9.67
N ALA A 172 -7.31 7.05 -10.13
CA ALA A 172 -7.30 8.22 -9.27
C ALA A 172 -8.66 8.51 -8.61
N VAL A 173 -9.76 8.24 -9.32
CA VAL A 173 -11.12 8.54 -8.85
C VAL A 173 -11.84 7.36 -8.20
N VAL A 174 -11.23 6.17 -8.12
CA VAL A 174 -11.90 4.96 -7.63
C VAL A 174 -12.40 5.05 -6.19
N LYS A 175 -11.85 5.96 -5.38
CA LYS A 175 -12.25 6.19 -3.99
C LYS A 175 -13.04 7.48 -3.78
N LEU A 176 -13.67 8.00 -4.82
CA LEU A 176 -14.62 9.12 -4.70
C LEU A 176 -15.85 8.74 -3.89
N ASP A 177 -16.20 7.47 -3.88
CA ASP A 177 -17.18 6.92 -2.96
C ASP A 177 -16.52 6.47 -1.63
N GLU A 178 -17.29 6.43 -0.55
CA GLU A 178 -16.82 6.01 0.78
C GLU A 178 -16.72 4.47 0.93
N TRP A 179 -17.15 3.70 -0.07
CA TRP A 179 -17.36 2.26 0.01
C TRP A 179 -16.40 1.45 -0.85
N SER A 180 -15.88 2.04 -1.92
CA SER A 180 -14.94 1.36 -2.81
C SER A 180 -13.56 1.23 -2.17
N LEU A 181 -12.95 0.07 -2.35
CA LEU A 181 -11.58 -0.22 -1.91
C LEU A 181 -11.27 0.14 -0.45
N THR A 182 -12.21 -0.11 0.47
CA THR A 182 -12.09 0.26 1.90
C THR A 182 -10.91 -0.40 2.62
N ASN A 183 -10.31 -1.45 2.05
CA ASN A 183 -9.11 -2.11 2.58
C ASN A 183 -7.84 -1.74 1.80
N PHE A 184 -7.93 -0.75 0.90
CA PHE A 184 -6.81 -0.21 0.15
C PHE A 184 -6.54 1.25 0.49
N ASN A 185 -5.28 1.60 0.67
CA ASN A 185 -4.75 2.90 0.32
C ASN A 185 -4.29 2.83 -1.13
N ILE A 186 -4.36 3.93 -1.86
CA ILE A 186 -3.93 3.98 -3.26
C ILE A 186 -2.91 5.09 -3.49
N SER A 187 -1.94 4.84 -4.35
CA SER A 187 -0.91 5.83 -4.69
C SER A 187 -0.53 5.77 -6.16
N LEU A 188 -0.31 6.92 -6.76
CA LEU A 188 0.27 7.03 -8.09
C LEU A 188 1.79 7.08 -8.01
N ALA A 189 2.44 6.21 -8.78
CA ALA A 189 3.88 6.24 -8.98
C ALA A 189 4.23 7.27 -10.06
N VAL A 190 4.83 8.38 -9.64
CA VAL A 190 5.24 9.49 -10.52
C VAL A 190 6.75 9.48 -10.72
N THR A 191 7.18 9.86 -11.94
CA THR A 191 8.60 9.98 -12.31
C THR A 191 9.08 11.42 -12.24
N ASN A 192 10.39 11.61 -12.23
CA ASN A 192 10.98 12.94 -12.36
C ASN A 192 10.59 13.61 -13.69
N GLU A 193 10.49 12.83 -14.77
CA GLU A 193 10.06 13.32 -16.07
C GLU A 193 8.60 13.79 -16.06
N PHE A 194 7.70 13.04 -15.44
CA PHE A 194 6.31 13.48 -15.25
C PHE A 194 6.23 14.79 -14.48
N MET A 195 6.97 14.93 -13.37
CA MET A 195 6.97 16.16 -12.57
C MET A 195 7.51 17.36 -13.36
N LYS A 196 8.56 17.16 -14.17
CA LYS A 196 9.05 18.19 -15.10
C LYS A 196 7.96 18.58 -16.12
N ARG A 197 7.24 17.60 -16.66
CA ARG A 197 6.14 17.85 -17.60
C ARG A 197 4.98 18.60 -16.94
N VAL A 198 4.70 18.39 -15.66
CA VAL A 198 3.71 19.16 -14.88
C VAL A 198 4.05 20.67 -14.92
N ASP A 199 5.33 21.03 -14.67
CA ASP A 199 5.76 22.43 -14.69
C ASP A 199 5.72 23.05 -16.10
N GLU A 200 6.02 22.26 -17.11
CA GLU A 200 5.98 22.70 -18.52
C GLU A 200 4.53 22.89 -18.99
N ASP A 201 3.65 21.92 -18.76
CA ASP A 201 2.27 21.95 -19.24
C ASP A 201 1.43 23.01 -18.51
N LYS A 202 1.77 23.35 -17.26
CA LYS A 202 1.13 24.42 -16.48
C LYS A 202 1.09 25.75 -17.23
N LYS A 203 2.14 26.06 -17.99
CA LYS A 203 2.27 27.32 -18.72
C LYS A 203 1.22 27.52 -19.81
N PHE A 204 0.60 26.45 -20.24
CA PHE A 204 -0.37 26.43 -21.33
C PHE A 204 -1.82 26.24 -20.84
N VAL A 205 -2.04 26.01 -19.56
CA VAL A 205 -3.39 25.83 -18.99
C VAL A 205 -3.92 27.19 -18.57
N THR A 206 -4.96 27.67 -19.26
CA THR A 206 -5.65 28.92 -18.96
C THR A 206 -6.83 28.73 -18.02
N ASP A 207 -7.43 27.55 -18.04
CA ASP A 207 -8.49 27.12 -17.13
C ASP A 207 -8.13 25.73 -16.58
N ASP A 208 -7.90 25.65 -15.29
CA ASP A 208 -7.55 24.44 -14.55
C ASP A 208 -8.72 23.90 -13.72
N SER A 209 -9.93 24.45 -13.92
CA SER A 209 -11.14 23.97 -13.25
C SER A 209 -11.40 22.50 -13.62
N ILE A 210 -11.52 21.68 -12.59
CA ILE A 210 -11.89 20.27 -12.77
C ILE A 210 -13.38 20.20 -13.08
N PRO A 211 -13.82 19.38 -14.05
CA PRO A 211 -15.25 19.25 -14.38
C PRO A 211 -16.00 18.59 -13.20
N GLU A 212 -16.55 19.44 -12.33
CA GLU A 212 -17.29 19.01 -11.14
C GLU A 212 -18.43 18.06 -11.48
N GLU A 213 -19.07 18.27 -12.64
CA GLU A 213 -20.13 17.37 -13.14
C GLU A 213 -19.62 15.94 -13.32
N ALA A 214 -18.41 15.76 -13.86
CA ALA A 214 -17.80 14.44 -14.05
C ALA A 214 -17.49 13.75 -12.71
N VAL A 215 -16.98 14.51 -11.74
CA VAL A 215 -16.69 14.02 -10.38
C VAL A 215 -17.98 13.62 -9.67
N GLU A 216 -19.03 14.45 -9.79
CA GLU A 216 -20.32 14.19 -9.14
C GLU A 216 -21.06 13.01 -9.79
N GLU A 217 -20.98 12.82 -11.11
CA GLU A 217 -21.52 11.63 -11.79
C GLU A 217 -20.91 10.34 -11.27
N ILE A 218 -19.56 10.30 -11.11
CA ILE A 218 -18.86 9.14 -10.56
C ILE A 218 -19.34 8.86 -9.13
N ARG A 219 -19.46 9.91 -8.32
CA ARG A 219 -19.89 9.82 -6.94
C ARG A 219 -21.34 9.37 -6.79
N GLN A 220 -22.24 9.89 -7.62
CA GLN A 220 -23.67 9.52 -7.62
C GLN A 220 -23.92 8.11 -8.15
N ALA A 221 -23.05 7.58 -9.01
CA ALA A 221 -23.15 6.22 -9.52
C ALA A 221 -23.15 5.16 -8.39
N GLU A 222 -22.59 5.50 -7.21
CA GLU A 222 -22.61 4.65 -6.03
C GLU A 222 -24.04 4.26 -5.58
N ALA A 223 -24.99 5.19 -5.67
CA ALA A 223 -26.38 4.96 -5.28
C ALA A 223 -27.13 3.96 -6.20
N ILE A 224 -26.53 3.60 -7.33
CA ILE A 224 -27.15 2.72 -8.32
C ILE A 224 -27.03 1.25 -7.86
N ARG A 225 -28.17 0.58 -7.72
CA ARG A 225 -28.23 -0.81 -7.23
C ARG A 225 -27.72 -1.87 -8.21
N GLY A 226 -27.78 -1.62 -9.50
CA GLY A 226 -27.31 -2.53 -10.55
C GLY A 226 -25.81 -2.37 -10.80
N VAL A 227 -25.03 -3.47 -10.72
CA VAL A 227 -23.58 -3.42 -10.96
C VAL A 227 -23.25 -2.89 -12.35
N ASP A 228 -23.92 -3.39 -13.38
CA ASP A 228 -23.67 -2.98 -14.77
C ASP A 228 -24.06 -1.51 -15.02
N ASP A 229 -25.17 -1.07 -14.45
CA ASP A 229 -25.64 0.31 -14.59
C ASP A 229 -24.70 1.28 -13.83
N ARG A 230 -24.26 0.89 -12.63
CA ARG A 230 -23.26 1.65 -11.86
C ARG A 230 -21.96 1.78 -12.63
N LEU A 231 -21.42 0.69 -13.15
CA LEU A 231 -20.19 0.72 -13.96
C LEU A 231 -20.34 1.64 -15.17
N ARG A 232 -21.48 1.62 -15.83
CA ARG A 232 -21.75 2.48 -17.00
C ARG A 232 -21.75 3.96 -16.65
N GLU A 233 -22.32 4.35 -15.51
CA GLU A 233 -22.30 5.77 -15.08
C GLU A 233 -20.89 6.21 -14.64
N VAL A 234 -20.17 5.37 -13.90
CA VAL A 234 -18.74 5.62 -13.58
C VAL A 234 -17.93 5.83 -14.87
N GLU A 235 -18.14 4.98 -15.88
CA GLU A 235 -17.46 5.10 -17.18
C GLU A 235 -17.73 6.43 -17.89
N LYS A 236 -18.95 6.94 -17.82
CA LYS A 236 -19.29 8.25 -18.41
C LYS A 236 -18.50 9.38 -17.74
N GLY A 237 -18.50 9.42 -16.41
CA GLY A 237 -17.75 10.41 -15.65
C GLY A 237 -16.24 10.32 -15.89
N VAL A 238 -15.68 9.10 -15.86
CA VAL A 238 -14.27 8.84 -16.17
C VAL A 238 -13.92 9.32 -17.57
N LYS A 239 -14.76 9.03 -18.57
CA LYS A 239 -14.55 9.50 -19.94
C LYS A 239 -14.51 11.02 -20.02
N LYS A 240 -15.39 11.74 -19.33
CA LYS A 240 -15.38 13.21 -19.27
C LYS A 240 -14.06 13.73 -18.69
N LEU A 241 -13.50 13.06 -17.67
CA LEU A 241 -12.20 13.41 -17.11
C LEU A 241 -11.05 13.20 -18.10
N TYR A 242 -11.08 12.12 -18.88
CA TYR A 242 -10.10 11.92 -19.95
C TYR A 242 -10.21 12.98 -21.03
N ASP A 243 -11.43 13.28 -21.51
CA ASP A 243 -11.70 14.32 -22.52
C ASP A 243 -11.22 15.71 -22.02
N TRP A 244 -11.40 16.02 -20.74
CA TRP A 244 -10.92 17.26 -20.12
C TRP A 244 -9.40 17.31 -19.99
N ALA A 245 -8.77 16.21 -19.59
CA ALA A 245 -7.32 16.15 -19.39
C ALA A 245 -6.53 15.97 -20.69
N GLU A 246 -7.21 15.64 -21.82
CA GLU A 246 -6.54 15.36 -23.09
C GLU A 246 -5.75 16.55 -23.61
N ALA A 247 -4.51 16.31 -24.06
CA ALA A 247 -3.58 17.33 -24.55
C ALA A 247 -3.84 17.70 -26.03
N LYS A 248 -5.11 17.98 -26.39
CA LYS A 248 -5.49 18.24 -27.80
C LYS A 248 -4.98 19.54 -28.40
N GLN A 249 -4.62 20.55 -27.62
CA GLN A 249 -4.23 21.87 -28.14
C GLN A 249 -3.27 22.66 -27.24
N VAL A 250 -2.79 22.13 -26.14
CA VAL A 250 -2.14 22.93 -25.10
C VAL A 250 -0.99 22.16 -24.45
N GLY A 251 0.22 22.43 -24.91
CA GLY A 251 1.44 21.75 -24.45
C GLY A 251 1.69 20.42 -25.17
N GLU A 252 2.83 19.79 -24.89
CA GLU A 252 3.17 18.49 -25.48
C GLU A 252 2.46 17.33 -24.77
N GLY A 253 2.04 17.54 -23.52
CA GLY A 253 1.46 16.50 -22.68
C GLY A 253 2.43 15.37 -22.36
N TYR A 254 1.91 14.32 -21.72
CA TYR A 254 2.64 13.08 -21.50
C TYR A 254 1.83 11.89 -22.05
N GLU A 255 2.53 10.83 -22.41
CA GLU A 255 1.95 9.69 -23.12
C GLU A 255 1.47 8.63 -22.12
N LEU A 256 0.22 8.15 -22.29
CA LEU A 256 -0.25 6.94 -21.65
C LEU A 256 0.18 5.74 -22.49
N ILE A 257 0.80 4.76 -21.85
CA ILE A 257 1.45 3.62 -22.52
C ILE A 257 0.82 2.33 -22.05
N ASN A 258 0.29 1.53 -22.98
CA ASN A 258 -0.19 0.19 -22.67
C ASN A 258 0.99 -0.70 -22.26
N PRO A 259 1.03 -1.23 -21.01
CA PRO A 259 2.18 -1.97 -20.52
C PRO A 259 2.45 -3.29 -21.27
N ARG A 260 1.42 -3.89 -21.88
CA ARG A 260 1.53 -5.14 -22.65
C ARG A 260 2.08 -4.92 -24.06
N THR A 261 1.64 -3.86 -24.74
CA THR A 261 1.98 -3.62 -26.15
C THR A 261 3.06 -2.57 -26.35
N ASN A 262 3.36 -1.82 -25.30
CA ASN A 262 4.25 -0.65 -25.31
C ASN A 262 3.80 0.44 -26.30
N GLN A 263 2.50 0.47 -26.64
CA GLN A 263 1.93 1.46 -27.54
C GLN A 263 1.33 2.62 -26.76
N VAL A 264 1.49 3.82 -27.31
CA VAL A 264 0.83 5.01 -26.81
C VAL A 264 -0.66 4.93 -27.11
N THR A 265 -1.48 5.06 -26.08
CA THR A 265 -2.94 5.02 -26.19
C THR A 265 -3.56 6.41 -26.25
N MET A 266 -2.98 7.36 -25.53
CA MET A 266 -3.49 8.74 -25.41
C MET A 266 -2.38 9.65 -24.89
N LYS A 267 -2.56 10.97 -25.06
CA LYS A 267 -1.72 12.00 -24.42
C LYS A 267 -2.58 12.86 -23.50
N LEU A 268 -2.13 13.04 -22.27
CA LEU A 268 -2.78 13.89 -21.28
C LEU A 268 -1.90 15.08 -20.90
N ASN A 269 -2.52 16.17 -20.50
CA ASN A 269 -1.84 17.31 -19.90
C ASN A 269 -1.44 16.93 -18.45
N ALA A 270 -0.13 16.92 -18.19
CA ALA A 270 0.40 16.47 -16.91
C ALA A 270 -0.03 17.35 -15.73
N TYR A 271 -0.14 18.68 -15.94
CA TYR A 271 -0.59 19.61 -14.91
C TYR A 271 -2.06 19.34 -14.52
N LYS A 272 -2.95 19.12 -15.50
CA LYS A 272 -4.35 18.81 -15.21
C LYS A 272 -4.49 17.51 -14.40
N VAL A 273 -3.76 16.46 -14.77
CA VAL A 273 -3.75 15.20 -14.02
C VAL A 273 -3.23 15.42 -12.60
N PHE A 274 -2.13 16.13 -12.45
CA PHE A 274 -1.55 16.45 -11.14
C PHE A 274 -2.51 17.29 -10.29
N ASN A 275 -3.19 18.30 -10.87
CA ASN A 275 -4.17 19.13 -10.18
C ASN A 275 -5.38 18.29 -9.69
N LEU A 276 -5.91 17.39 -10.54
CA LEU A 276 -6.97 16.47 -10.13
C LEU A 276 -6.53 15.61 -8.94
N VAL A 277 -5.36 14.98 -9.03
CA VAL A 277 -4.83 14.10 -7.98
C VAL A 277 -4.63 14.86 -6.67
N THR A 278 -4.06 16.05 -6.70
CA THR A 278 -3.84 16.85 -5.48
C THR A 278 -5.16 17.31 -4.85
N ARG A 279 -6.16 17.61 -5.66
CA ARG A 279 -7.50 17.95 -5.17
C ARG A 279 -8.19 16.76 -4.51
N LEU A 280 -8.13 15.59 -5.14
CA LEU A 280 -8.68 14.36 -4.57
C LEU A 280 -7.99 14.00 -3.25
N ALA A 281 -6.67 14.07 -3.20
CA ALA A 281 -5.89 13.84 -1.99
C ALA A 281 -6.27 14.83 -0.86
N TRP A 282 -6.51 16.09 -1.18
CA TRP A 282 -6.95 17.09 -0.21
C TRP A 282 -8.37 16.81 0.32
N GLN A 283 -9.28 16.36 -0.53
CA GLN A 283 -10.68 16.10 -0.16
C GLN A 283 -10.87 14.76 0.54
N PHE A 284 -10.19 13.72 0.11
CA PHE A 284 -10.45 12.32 0.49
C PHE A 284 -9.26 11.60 1.12
N GLY A 285 -8.06 12.19 1.10
CA GLY A 285 -6.83 11.56 1.58
C GLY A 285 -6.17 10.60 0.58
N ASP A 286 -6.82 10.27 -0.51
CA ASP A 286 -6.36 9.40 -1.60
C ASP A 286 -6.56 10.09 -2.97
N PRO A 287 -5.77 9.78 -3.99
CA PRO A 287 -4.56 8.96 -3.97
C PRO A 287 -3.35 9.69 -3.36
N GLY A 288 -2.42 8.92 -2.79
CA GLY A 288 -1.08 9.41 -2.46
C GLY A 288 -0.20 9.52 -3.71
N LEU A 289 1.00 10.11 -3.54
CA LEU A 289 2.05 10.17 -4.56
C LEU A 289 3.31 9.47 -4.08
N VAL A 290 3.89 8.66 -4.96
CA VAL A 290 5.15 7.96 -4.74
C VAL A 290 6.14 8.40 -5.83
N PHE A 291 7.25 9.02 -5.43
CA PHE A 291 8.30 9.47 -6.34
C PHE A 291 9.23 8.30 -6.67
N ILE A 292 8.80 7.46 -7.61
CA ILE A 292 9.39 6.14 -7.86
C ILE A 292 10.85 6.19 -8.32
N ASP A 293 11.25 7.23 -9.04
CA ASP A 293 12.64 7.40 -9.45
C ASP A 293 13.53 7.67 -8.23
N ARG A 294 13.09 8.53 -7.31
CA ARG A 294 13.82 8.83 -6.09
C ARG A 294 13.96 7.63 -5.16
N MET A 295 12.94 6.79 -5.09
CA MET A 295 12.99 5.54 -4.33
C MET A 295 13.99 4.54 -4.89
N ASN A 296 14.31 4.64 -6.17
CA ASN A 296 15.28 3.78 -6.86
C ASN A 296 16.66 4.42 -7.04
N GLU A 297 16.90 5.63 -6.53
CA GLU A 297 18.25 6.19 -6.49
C GLU A 297 19.15 5.34 -5.57
N PRO A 298 20.47 5.27 -5.85
CA PRO A 298 21.41 4.48 -5.04
C PRO A 298 21.45 4.86 -3.54
N SER A 299 21.04 6.08 -3.20
CA SER A 299 20.88 6.55 -1.83
C SER A 299 19.66 6.01 -1.11
N SER A 300 18.66 5.52 -1.85
CA SER A 300 17.34 5.13 -1.32
C SER A 300 17.09 3.63 -1.48
N ASN A 301 17.46 3.03 -2.62
CA ASN A 301 17.45 1.58 -2.80
C ASN A 301 18.82 1.02 -2.37
N PRO A 302 18.90 0.29 -1.26
CA PRO A 302 20.19 -0.19 -0.74
C PRO A 302 20.76 -1.34 -1.56
N VAL A 303 19.97 -1.99 -2.41
CA VAL A 303 20.35 -3.19 -3.18
C VAL A 303 19.89 -3.11 -4.65
N PRO A 304 20.29 -2.06 -5.40
CA PRO A 304 19.80 -1.84 -6.76
C PRO A 304 20.18 -2.96 -7.74
N ALA A 305 21.22 -3.72 -7.43
CA ALA A 305 21.64 -4.89 -8.23
C ALA A 305 20.68 -6.10 -8.07
N VAL A 306 19.88 -6.14 -6.99
CA VAL A 306 18.89 -7.20 -6.76
C VAL A 306 17.60 -6.90 -7.50
N GLY A 307 17.16 -5.63 -7.54
CA GLY A 307 15.94 -5.26 -8.23
C GLY A 307 15.54 -3.80 -8.03
N ARG A 308 14.42 -3.45 -8.66
CA ARG A 308 13.78 -2.14 -8.51
C ARG A 308 12.65 -2.20 -7.49
N ILE A 309 12.50 -1.12 -6.75
CA ILE A 309 11.33 -0.88 -5.90
C ILE A 309 10.17 -0.46 -6.82
N GLU A 310 9.04 -1.14 -6.73
CA GLU A 310 7.86 -0.90 -7.55
C GLU A 310 6.61 -0.59 -6.72
N ALA A 311 6.65 -0.90 -5.41
CA ALA A 311 5.55 -0.67 -4.50
C ALA A 311 6.05 -0.36 -3.08
N THR A 312 5.10 0.05 -2.24
CA THR A 312 5.32 0.27 -0.81
C THR A 312 4.40 -0.65 0.00
N ASN A 313 4.63 -0.72 1.30
CA ASN A 313 3.69 -1.30 2.26
C ASN A 313 2.34 -0.53 2.30
N PRO A 314 1.32 -1.01 3.04
CA PRO A 314 -0.02 -0.40 3.06
C PRO A 314 -0.08 1.09 3.42
N CYS A 315 0.80 1.57 4.29
CA CYS A 315 0.79 2.97 4.75
C CYS A 315 1.74 3.88 3.95
N GLY A 316 2.52 3.33 3.02
CA GLY A 316 3.39 4.10 2.12
C GLY A 316 4.75 4.49 2.72
N GLU A 317 5.02 4.16 3.99
CA GLU A 317 6.25 4.55 4.67
C GLU A 317 7.47 3.71 4.33
N GLN A 318 7.27 2.49 3.79
CA GLN A 318 8.34 1.56 3.49
C GLN A 318 8.30 1.08 2.04
N PRO A 319 9.12 1.66 1.15
CA PRO A 319 9.38 1.10 -0.17
C PRO A 319 10.12 -0.24 -0.04
N LEU A 320 9.66 -1.25 -0.75
CA LEU A 320 10.19 -2.60 -0.68
C LEU A 320 10.36 -3.20 -2.08
N LEU A 321 11.30 -4.13 -2.21
CA LEU A 321 11.41 -4.97 -3.39
C LEU A 321 10.26 -6.00 -3.45
N PRO A 322 9.97 -6.57 -4.63
CA PRO A 322 9.09 -7.73 -4.73
C PRO A 322 9.53 -8.87 -3.78
N TYR A 323 8.56 -9.46 -3.05
CA TYR A 323 8.76 -10.50 -2.03
C TYR A 323 9.58 -10.06 -0.81
N ASP A 324 9.76 -8.76 -0.61
CA ASP A 324 10.43 -8.23 0.57
C ASP A 324 9.44 -7.93 1.69
N ALA A 325 9.96 -7.80 2.91
CA ALA A 325 9.17 -7.59 4.11
C ALA A 325 9.86 -6.61 5.07
N CYS A 326 9.06 -5.93 5.89
CA CYS A 326 9.60 -5.07 6.94
C CYS A 326 9.08 -5.40 8.34
N ASN A 327 9.91 -5.13 9.33
CA ASN A 327 9.53 -5.07 10.72
C ASN A 327 9.40 -3.62 11.16
N LEU A 328 8.40 -3.36 12.02
CA LEU A 328 8.16 -2.05 12.59
C LEU A 328 8.41 -2.08 14.10
N GLY A 329 8.74 -0.93 14.65
CA GLY A 329 8.85 -0.73 16.09
C GLY A 329 8.59 0.72 16.45
N SER A 330 8.12 0.95 17.67
CA SER A 330 7.81 2.28 18.18
C SER A 330 8.75 2.64 19.31
N VAL A 331 9.44 3.76 19.19
CA VAL A 331 10.28 4.37 20.25
C VAL A 331 9.45 5.42 20.96
N ASN A 332 9.37 5.33 22.30
CA ASN A 332 8.70 6.33 23.11
C ASN A 332 9.64 7.50 23.43
N LEU A 333 9.56 8.54 22.61
CA LEU A 333 10.45 9.71 22.75
C LEU A 333 10.34 10.40 24.13
N ALA A 334 9.16 10.40 24.76
CA ALA A 334 8.95 10.99 26.09
C ALA A 334 9.78 10.27 27.19
N LYS A 335 10.09 8.99 26.98
CA LYS A 335 10.93 8.21 27.91
C LYS A 335 12.44 8.38 27.69
N LEU A 336 12.82 9.02 26.59
CA LEU A 336 14.21 9.29 26.24
C LEU A 336 14.63 10.73 26.58
N VAL A 337 13.71 11.58 26.99
CA VAL A 337 14.02 12.95 27.43
C VAL A 337 14.76 12.89 28.76
N ILE A 338 16.01 13.30 28.76
CA ILE A 338 16.80 13.51 29.98
C ILE A 338 16.39 14.88 30.51
N LYS A 339 15.78 14.92 31.70
CA LYS A 339 15.56 16.19 32.39
C LYS A 339 16.93 16.80 32.68
N ASN A 340 17.23 17.96 32.10
CA ASN A 340 18.45 18.68 32.38
C ASN A 340 18.45 19.13 33.87
N PRO A 341 19.38 18.67 34.70
CA PRO A 341 19.42 19.08 36.10
C PRO A 341 19.72 20.59 36.29
N LEU A 342 20.08 21.30 35.21
CA LEU A 342 20.37 22.74 35.23
C LEU A 342 19.16 23.63 34.92
N SER A 343 17.96 23.10 34.73
CA SER A 343 16.74 23.90 34.51
C SER A 343 15.92 24.17 35.77
N SER A 344 16.54 24.04 36.95
CA SER A 344 15.99 24.46 38.22
C SER A 344 16.80 25.65 38.79
N VAL A 345 16.80 26.72 38.00
CA VAL A 345 17.13 28.09 38.50
C VAL A 345 16.09 29.04 37.96
#